data_c5ae128fc4647c5b40f99c61a092b1f2
#
_entry.id   c5ae128fc4647c5b40f99c61a092b1f2
#
_cell.length_a   1.000
_cell.length_b   1.000
_cell.length_c   1.000
_cell.angle_alpha   90.00
_cell.angle_beta   90.00
_cell.angle_gamma   90.00
#
_symmetry.space_group_name_H-M   'P 1'
#
loop_
_entity.id
_entity.type
_entity.pdbx_description
1 polymer ?
#
loop_
_entity_poly.entity_id
_entity_poly.type
_entity_poly.pdbx_seq_one_letter_code
_entity_poly.pdbx_strand_id
1 'polypeptide(L)'
;MGMKQNSTLHRFLLVLLSVVLLSIGWLGATGLTLLFALVPLMIISENLSDSTRDWWRMCGWAAMTFLLWNFATIWWVWNAAPIGVFTASIVGSFYNLCGVMAYHYTSKRAPRALAYTLLASIWIATEWAYNSAEVMTFPWLLLGHGFSTDIMAVQWYEYTGIFG
;
A
#
# COMPACT_ATOMS: atom_id res chain seq x y z
N MET A 1 -27.84 14.37 8.44
CA MET A 1 -26.65 15.12 8.87
C MET A 1 -25.48 14.64 7.97
N GLY A 2 -25.36 15.26 6.79
CA GLY A 2 -24.36 14.84 5.78
C GLY A 2 -22.99 15.31 6.20
N MET A 3 -22.13 14.41 6.67
CA MET A 3 -20.70 14.70 6.80
C MET A 3 -20.17 15.05 5.41
N LYS A 4 -19.62 16.25 5.24
CA LYS A 4 -18.95 16.64 3.99
C LYS A 4 -17.83 15.63 3.72
N GLN A 5 -18.05 14.69 2.79
CA GLN A 5 -17.11 13.63 2.37
C GLN A 5 -15.71 14.14 1.94
N ASN A 6 -15.55 15.45 1.83
CA ASN A 6 -14.33 16.13 1.40
C ASN A 6 -13.54 16.80 2.54
N SER A 7 -13.85 16.55 3.81
CA SER A 7 -13.08 17.15 4.90
C SER A 7 -11.70 16.49 5.04
N THR A 8 -10.69 17.25 5.42
CA THR A 8 -9.34 16.74 5.73
C THR A 8 -9.39 15.65 6.79
N LEU A 9 -10.26 15.80 7.79
CA LEU A 9 -10.47 14.80 8.84
C LEU A 9 -10.97 13.47 8.24
N HIS A 10 -11.94 13.49 7.33
CA HIS A 10 -12.45 12.28 6.68
C HIS A 10 -11.33 11.53 5.92
N ARG A 11 -10.51 12.26 5.14
CA ARG A 11 -9.37 11.67 4.44
C ARG A 11 -8.35 11.08 5.40
N PHE A 12 -8.06 11.78 6.49
CA PHE A 12 -7.17 11.27 7.53
C PHE A 12 -7.69 9.98 8.17
N LEU A 13 -8.98 9.88 8.47
CA LEU A 13 -9.59 8.66 8.96
C LEU A 13 -9.51 7.50 7.96
N LEU A 14 -9.66 7.78 6.66
CA LEU A 14 -9.45 6.79 5.60
C LEU A 14 -7.98 6.32 5.52
N VAL A 15 -7.03 7.22 5.68
CA VAL A 15 -5.60 6.87 5.80
C VAL A 15 -5.37 5.93 6.99
N LEU A 16 -5.87 6.27 8.17
CA LEU A 16 -5.74 5.42 9.36
C LEU A 16 -6.40 4.05 9.16
N LEU A 17 -7.56 4.01 8.52
CA LEU A 17 -8.22 2.74 8.18
C LEU A 17 -7.35 1.89 7.24
N SER A 18 -6.76 2.47 6.19
CA SER A 18 -5.81 1.76 5.32
C SER A 18 -4.60 1.23 6.10
N VAL A 19 -4.00 2.06 6.96
CA VAL A 19 -2.85 1.66 7.80
C VAL A 19 -3.21 0.47 8.67
N VAL A 20 -4.35 0.50 9.35
CA VAL A 20 -4.81 -0.61 10.20
C VAL A 20 -5.02 -1.88 9.37
N LEU A 21 -5.75 -1.79 8.24
CA LEU A 21 -6.01 -2.94 7.37
C LEU A 21 -4.73 -3.54 6.78
N LEU A 22 -3.76 -2.70 6.41
CA LEU A 22 -2.45 -3.13 5.95
C LEU A 22 -1.64 -3.81 7.06
N SER A 23 -1.73 -3.35 8.30
CA SER A 23 -0.88 -3.81 9.40
C SER A 23 -1.34 -5.14 10.01
N ILE A 24 -2.61 -5.48 9.95
CA ILE A 24 -3.21 -6.63 10.66
C ILE A 24 -2.50 -7.94 10.31
N GLY A 25 -2.17 -8.18 9.03
CA GLY A 25 -1.48 -9.40 8.59
C GLY A 25 -0.10 -9.57 9.22
N TRP A 26 0.66 -8.48 9.36
CA TRP A 26 1.99 -8.51 9.99
C TRP A 26 1.98 -8.53 11.51
N LEU A 27 0.86 -8.17 12.12
CA LEU A 27 0.68 -8.22 13.57
C LEU A 27 0.17 -9.60 14.07
N GLY A 28 0.18 -10.60 13.21
CA GLY A 28 -0.09 -11.99 13.56
C GLY A 28 -1.57 -12.36 13.58
N ALA A 29 -2.46 -11.59 12.93
CA ALA A 29 -3.87 -11.91 12.79
C ALA A 29 -4.15 -12.54 11.41
N THR A 30 -4.70 -11.81 10.45
CA THR A 30 -5.07 -12.36 9.13
C THR A 30 -4.67 -11.44 8.00
N GLY A 31 -4.14 -11.98 6.91
CA GLY A 31 -3.86 -11.26 5.67
C GLY A 31 -5.11 -10.95 4.84
N LEU A 32 -6.26 -11.54 5.15
CA LEU A 32 -7.52 -11.28 4.41
C LEU A 32 -7.91 -9.81 4.41
N THR A 33 -7.48 -9.03 5.41
CA THR A 33 -7.70 -7.58 5.45
C THR A 33 -7.00 -6.83 4.32
N LEU A 34 -5.91 -7.40 3.77
CA LEU A 34 -5.15 -6.80 2.68
C LEU A 34 -5.97 -6.67 1.40
N LEU A 35 -6.95 -7.56 1.18
CA LEU A 35 -7.87 -7.51 0.05
C LEU A 35 -8.67 -6.19 0.00
N PHE A 36 -8.85 -5.53 1.14
CA PHE A 36 -9.60 -4.28 1.28
C PHE A 36 -8.73 -3.10 1.69
N ALA A 37 -7.46 -3.32 1.98
CA ALA A 37 -6.58 -2.34 2.60
C ALA A 37 -6.34 -1.08 1.76
N LEU A 38 -6.39 -1.18 0.43
CA LEU A 38 -6.22 -0.05 -0.48
C LEU A 38 -7.54 0.65 -0.83
N VAL A 39 -8.69 0.07 -0.49
CA VAL A 39 -10.01 0.68 -0.78
C VAL A 39 -10.15 2.09 -0.21
N PRO A 40 -9.73 2.40 1.04
CA PRO A 40 -9.82 3.76 1.55
C PRO A 40 -8.99 4.76 0.74
N LEU A 41 -7.81 4.37 0.23
CA LEU A 41 -7.00 5.22 -0.66
C LEU A 41 -7.68 5.43 -2.02
N MET A 42 -8.36 4.41 -2.55
CA MET A 42 -9.17 4.54 -3.77
C MET A 42 -10.31 5.52 -3.58
N ILE A 43 -11.00 5.50 -2.42
CA ILE A 43 -12.05 6.48 -2.08
C ILE A 43 -11.48 7.90 -2.01
N ILE A 44 -10.29 8.10 -1.43
CA ILE A 44 -9.62 9.40 -1.45
C ILE A 44 -9.34 9.83 -2.89
N SER A 45 -8.82 8.93 -3.72
CA SER A 45 -8.54 9.18 -5.13
C SER A 45 -9.82 9.60 -5.88
N GLU A 46 -10.93 8.89 -5.71
CA GLU A 46 -12.19 9.20 -6.39
C GLU A 46 -12.73 10.60 -6.04
N ASN A 47 -12.49 11.07 -4.80
CA ASN A 47 -12.88 12.39 -4.32
C ASN A 47 -11.91 13.53 -4.71
N LEU A 48 -10.83 13.24 -5.41
CA LEU A 48 -9.87 14.20 -5.95
C LEU A 48 -10.08 14.34 -7.47
N SER A 49 -9.75 15.52 -8.00
CA SER A 49 -9.82 15.80 -9.44
C SER A 49 -8.55 15.44 -10.18
N ASP A 50 -8.58 15.52 -11.52
CA ASP A 50 -7.42 15.34 -12.39
C ASP A 50 -6.60 16.65 -12.53
N SER A 51 -6.34 17.33 -11.43
CA SER A 51 -5.53 18.55 -11.39
C SER A 51 -4.15 18.28 -10.78
N THR A 52 -3.14 19.06 -11.18
CA THR A 52 -1.79 18.98 -10.61
C THR A 52 -1.81 19.13 -9.08
N ARG A 53 -2.69 19.98 -8.56
CA ARG A 53 -2.84 20.18 -7.12
C ARG A 53 -3.35 18.92 -6.43
N ASP A 54 -4.34 18.24 -6.99
CA ASP A 54 -4.93 17.05 -6.40
C ASP A 54 -4.05 15.82 -6.61
N TRP A 55 -3.23 15.82 -7.67
CA TRP A 55 -2.14 14.85 -7.84
C TRP A 55 -1.19 14.87 -6.63
N TRP A 56 -0.66 16.02 -6.26
CA TRP A 56 0.24 16.15 -5.11
C TRP A 56 -0.45 15.86 -3.78
N ARG A 57 -1.73 16.17 -3.66
CA ARG A 57 -2.54 15.79 -2.49
C ARG A 57 -2.68 14.27 -2.39
N MET A 58 -2.97 13.58 -3.50
CA MET A 58 -3.05 12.13 -3.51
C MET A 58 -1.70 11.50 -3.16
N CYS A 59 -0.63 12.01 -3.73
CA CYS A 59 0.74 11.60 -3.41
C CYS A 59 1.02 11.75 -1.90
N GLY A 60 0.66 12.87 -1.29
CA GLY A 60 0.83 13.10 0.16
C GLY A 60 0.01 12.13 1.03
N TRP A 61 -1.27 11.87 0.69
CA TRP A 61 -2.09 10.92 1.44
C TRP A 61 -1.59 9.49 1.33
N ALA A 62 -1.20 9.06 0.13
CA ALA A 62 -0.65 7.73 -0.09
C ALA A 62 0.72 7.56 0.58
N ALA A 63 1.61 8.54 0.45
CA ALA A 63 2.91 8.52 1.13
C ALA A 63 2.75 8.44 2.66
N MET A 64 1.83 9.22 3.23
CA MET A 64 1.53 9.15 4.67
C MET A 64 1.02 7.77 5.07
N THR A 65 0.14 7.15 4.28
CA THR A 65 -0.37 5.80 4.54
C THR A 65 0.76 4.79 4.58
N PHE A 66 1.62 4.77 3.56
CA PHE A 66 2.68 3.77 3.48
C PHE A 66 3.80 4.00 4.49
N LEU A 67 4.14 5.25 4.79
CA LEU A 67 5.09 5.55 5.86
C LEU A 67 4.57 5.08 7.23
N LEU A 68 3.32 5.40 7.56
CA LEU A 68 2.73 4.97 8.83
C LEU A 68 2.62 3.45 8.92
N TRP A 69 2.22 2.77 7.83
CA TRP A 69 2.18 1.32 7.77
C TRP A 69 3.56 0.69 7.96
N ASN A 70 4.58 1.18 7.25
CA ASN A 70 5.94 0.71 7.40
C ASN A 70 6.41 0.85 8.86
N PHE A 71 6.29 2.04 9.45
CA PHE A 71 6.67 2.26 10.85
C PHE A 71 5.89 1.36 11.82
N ALA A 72 4.61 1.13 11.58
CA ALA A 72 3.79 0.26 12.44
C ALA A 72 4.21 -1.22 12.38
N THR A 73 4.76 -1.67 11.24
CA THR A 73 5.06 -3.08 11.01
C THR A 73 6.53 -3.44 11.19
N ILE A 74 7.48 -2.52 10.90
CA ILE A 74 8.92 -2.80 10.97
C ILE A 74 9.63 -2.08 12.13
N TRP A 75 8.91 -1.53 13.11
CA TRP A 75 9.48 -0.84 14.27
C TRP A 75 10.54 -1.69 15.01
N TRP A 76 10.39 -3.01 15.04
CA TRP A 76 11.30 -3.94 15.69
C TRP A 76 12.71 -3.94 15.08
N VAL A 77 12.86 -3.54 13.81
CA VAL A 77 14.16 -3.39 13.13
C VAL A 77 15.01 -2.32 13.79
N TRP A 78 14.40 -1.39 14.53
CA TRP A 78 15.12 -0.38 15.31
C TRP A 78 16.16 -0.98 16.24
N ASN A 79 15.88 -2.14 16.83
CA ASN A 79 16.81 -2.80 17.76
C ASN A 79 18.08 -3.36 17.06
N ALA A 80 18.01 -3.64 15.77
CA ALA A 80 19.11 -4.17 14.98
C ALA A 80 19.81 -3.09 14.16
N ALA A 81 19.05 -2.20 13.54
CA ALA A 81 19.55 -1.17 12.62
C ALA A 81 18.62 0.06 12.63
N PRO A 82 18.84 1.05 13.52
CA PRO A 82 17.98 2.22 13.62
C PRO A 82 17.82 2.99 12.31
N ILE A 83 18.92 3.21 11.57
CA ILE A 83 18.92 3.89 10.27
C ILE A 83 18.17 3.03 9.24
N GLY A 84 18.23 1.70 9.35
CA GLY A 84 17.56 0.76 8.46
C GLY A 84 16.04 0.93 8.44
N VAL A 85 15.42 1.25 9.59
CA VAL A 85 13.97 1.50 9.68
C VAL A 85 13.57 2.67 8.80
N PHE A 86 14.28 3.79 8.87
CA PHE A 86 13.98 4.97 8.05
C PHE A 86 14.20 4.69 6.56
N THR A 87 15.34 4.07 6.22
CA THR A 87 15.67 3.76 4.83
C THR A 87 14.64 2.81 4.23
N ALA A 88 14.34 1.70 4.90
CA ALA A 88 13.34 0.72 4.45
C ALA A 88 11.95 1.35 4.34
N SER A 89 11.54 2.17 5.31
CA SER A 89 10.24 2.84 5.27
C SER A 89 10.12 3.82 4.11
N ILE A 90 11.13 4.63 3.85
CA ILE A 90 11.10 5.63 2.76
C ILE A 90 11.13 4.91 1.41
N VAL A 91 12.07 3.99 1.20
CA VAL A 91 12.25 3.28 -0.06
C VAL A 91 11.03 2.40 -0.35
N GLY A 92 10.58 1.59 0.62
CA GLY A 92 9.39 0.75 0.47
C GLY A 92 8.13 1.57 0.15
N SER A 93 7.94 2.71 0.87
CA SER A 93 6.80 3.61 0.59
C SER A 93 6.85 4.19 -0.83
N PHE A 94 8.02 4.47 -1.37
CA PHE A 94 8.16 4.96 -2.74
C PHE A 94 7.68 3.92 -3.77
N TYR A 95 8.06 2.65 -3.62
CA TYR A 95 7.60 1.59 -4.51
C TYR A 95 6.08 1.40 -4.43
N ASN A 96 5.51 1.36 -3.22
CA ASN A 96 4.07 1.21 -3.02
C ASN A 96 3.28 2.41 -3.57
N LEU A 97 3.85 3.61 -3.48
CA LEU A 97 3.26 4.83 -4.04
C LEU A 97 3.04 4.73 -5.54
N CYS A 98 3.94 4.09 -6.29
CA CYS A 98 3.85 3.97 -7.75
C CYS A 98 2.53 3.31 -8.19
N GLY A 99 2.13 2.21 -7.55
CA GLY A 99 0.88 1.51 -7.86
C GLY A 99 -0.36 2.38 -7.63
N VAL A 100 -0.42 3.04 -6.47
CA VAL A 100 -1.56 3.91 -6.12
C VAL A 100 -1.63 5.16 -7.00
N MET A 101 -0.50 5.75 -7.36
CA MET A 101 -0.46 6.91 -8.27
C MET A 101 -0.84 6.52 -9.70
N ALA A 102 -0.46 5.33 -10.15
CA ALA A 102 -0.92 4.78 -11.43
C ALA A 102 -2.45 4.59 -11.44
N TYR A 103 -3.01 4.04 -10.37
CA TYR A 103 -4.47 3.96 -10.19
C TYR A 103 -5.11 5.35 -10.25
N HIS A 104 -4.60 6.31 -9.48
CA HIS A 104 -5.15 7.68 -9.47
C HIS A 104 -5.14 8.31 -10.87
N TYR A 105 -4.04 8.19 -11.59
CA TYR A 105 -3.93 8.70 -12.96
C TYR A 105 -4.93 8.05 -13.92
N THR A 106 -4.99 6.72 -13.90
CA THR A 106 -5.77 5.94 -14.86
C THR A 106 -7.26 6.01 -14.57
N SER A 107 -7.67 6.02 -13.29
CA SER A 107 -9.08 6.08 -12.89
C SER A 107 -9.80 7.35 -13.35
N LYS A 108 -9.04 8.41 -13.69
CA LYS A 108 -9.58 9.67 -14.23
C LYS A 108 -9.69 9.68 -15.75
N ARG A 109 -9.04 8.76 -16.47
CA ARG A 109 -8.85 8.80 -17.91
C ARG A 109 -9.32 7.55 -18.64
N ALA A 110 -9.56 6.47 -17.91
CA ALA A 110 -9.85 5.16 -18.49
C ALA A 110 -10.91 4.40 -17.67
N PRO A 111 -11.48 3.31 -18.22
CA PRO A 111 -12.41 2.47 -17.49
C PRO A 111 -11.82 1.94 -16.18
N ARG A 112 -12.65 1.81 -15.15
CA ARG A 112 -12.23 1.35 -13.80
C ARG A 112 -11.50 -0.01 -13.84
N ALA A 113 -11.93 -0.93 -14.70
CA ALA A 113 -11.27 -2.22 -14.84
C ALA A 113 -9.78 -2.07 -15.20
N LEU A 114 -9.45 -1.17 -16.14
CA LEU A 114 -8.06 -0.90 -16.51
C LEU A 114 -7.28 -0.25 -15.33
N ALA A 115 -7.91 0.63 -14.57
CA ALA A 115 -7.27 1.24 -13.41
C ALA A 115 -6.92 0.21 -12.34
N TYR A 116 -7.80 -0.75 -12.05
CA TYR A 116 -7.53 -1.86 -11.12
C TYR A 116 -6.44 -2.80 -11.65
N THR A 117 -6.49 -3.14 -12.93
CA THR A 117 -5.45 -3.99 -13.55
C THR A 117 -4.08 -3.32 -13.46
N LEU A 118 -3.99 -2.03 -13.76
CA LEU A 118 -2.73 -1.29 -13.65
C LEU A 118 -2.25 -1.14 -12.20
N LEU A 119 -3.16 -0.92 -11.25
CA LEU A 119 -2.80 -0.94 -9.83
C LEU A 119 -2.12 -2.27 -9.46
N ALA A 120 -2.77 -3.40 -9.77
CA ALA A 120 -2.25 -4.72 -9.43
C ALA A 120 -0.92 -5.01 -10.17
N SER A 121 -0.88 -4.75 -11.48
CA SER A 121 0.32 -5.04 -12.30
C SER A 121 1.53 -4.20 -11.87
N ILE A 122 1.33 -2.90 -11.63
CA ILE A 122 2.42 -2.01 -11.19
C ILE A 122 2.83 -2.35 -9.77
N TRP A 123 1.88 -2.69 -8.89
CA TRP A 123 2.19 -3.12 -7.53
C TRP A 123 3.10 -4.35 -7.55
N ILE A 124 2.71 -5.41 -8.25
CA ILE A 124 3.52 -6.64 -8.37
C ILE A 124 4.88 -6.33 -8.99
N ALA A 125 4.92 -5.54 -10.07
CA ALA A 125 6.17 -5.18 -10.72
C ALA A 125 7.12 -4.39 -9.80
N THR A 126 6.59 -3.46 -8.99
CA THR A 126 7.39 -2.68 -8.05
C THR A 126 7.84 -3.50 -6.85
N GLU A 127 7.00 -4.39 -6.32
CA GLU A 127 7.42 -5.35 -5.28
C GLU A 127 8.52 -6.29 -5.79
N TRP A 128 8.36 -6.81 -7.01
CA TRP A 128 9.38 -7.65 -7.63
C TRP A 128 10.70 -6.89 -7.84
N ALA A 129 10.63 -5.67 -8.36
CA ALA A 129 11.81 -4.83 -8.55
C ALA A 129 12.50 -4.51 -7.21
N TYR A 130 11.73 -4.21 -6.16
CA TYR A 130 12.25 -3.94 -4.83
C TYR A 130 12.90 -5.17 -4.21
N ASN A 131 12.27 -6.35 -4.35
CA ASN A 131 12.81 -7.61 -3.85
C ASN A 131 14.08 -8.06 -4.60
N SER A 132 14.20 -7.70 -5.89
CA SER A 132 15.33 -8.06 -6.75
C SER A 132 16.48 -7.03 -6.70
N ALA A 133 16.33 -5.92 -5.97
CA ALA A 133 17.34 -4.90 -5.86
C ALA A 133 18.56 -5.43 -5.07
N GLU A 134 19.78 -5.20 -5.57
CA GLU A 134 21.00 -5.61 -4.91
C GLU A 134 21.33 -4.75 -3.67
N VAL A 135 20.86 -3.50 -3.68
CA VAL A 135 21.12 -2.51 -2.64
C VAL A 135 19.80 -1.97 -2.11
N MET A 136 19.71 -1.80 -0.79
CA MET A 136 18.53 -1.26 -0.10
C MET A 136 17.26 -2.10 -0.26
N THR A 137 17.37 -3.40 -0.48
CA THR A 137 16.23 -4.31 -0.47
C THR A 137 15.80 -4.64 0.97
N PHE A 138 14.47 -4.65 1.19
CA PHE A 138 13.88 -5.08 2.46
C PHE A 138 12.57 -5.84 2.18
N PRO A 139 12.66 -7.13 1.86
CA PRO A 139 11.53 -7.91 1.30
C PRO A 139 10.42 -8.26 2.30
N TRP A 140 10.54 -7.87 3.58
CA TRP A 140 9.60 -8.24 4.63
C TRP A 140 8.18 -7.67 4.47
N LEU A 141 8.01 -6.61 3.69
CA LEU A 141 6.73 -5.93 3.50
C LEU A 141 6.09 -6.19 2.14
N LEU A 142 6.44 -7.27 1.45
CA LEU A 142 5.69 -7.72 0.28
C LEU A 142 4.28 -8.15 0.73
N LEU A 143 3.22 -7.73 0.03
CA LEU A 143 1.84 -8.02 0.44
C LEU A 143 1.59 -9.52 0.68
N GLY A 144 2.21 -10.37 -0.12
CA GLY A 144 2.09 -11.80 0.04
C GLY A 144 2.55 -12.34 1.41
N HIS A 145 3.51 -11.70 2.07
CA HIS A 145 3.95 -12.10 3.40
C HIS A 145 2.89 -11.87 4.49
N GLY A 146 2.00 -10.90 4.30
CA GLY A 146 0.91 -10.62 5.24
C GLY A 146 -0.09 -11.77 5.38
N PHE A 147 -0.08 -12.76 4.47
CA PHE A 147 -0.90 -13.97 4.55
C PHE A 147 -0.22 -15.13 5.27
N SER A 148 0.88 -14.92 5.95
CA SER A 148 1.68 -15.97 6.61
C SER A 148 0.89 -16.80 7.63
N THR A 149 -0.19 -16.28 8.20
CA THR A 149 -1.10 -17.00 9.11
C THR A 149 -2.27 -17.69 8.38
N ASP A 150 -2.51 -17.36 7.13
CA ASP A 150 -3.66 -17.83 6.34
C ASP A 150 -3.24 -18.93 5.34
N ILE A 151 -2.49 -19.92 5.78
CA ILE A 151 -1.88 -20.98 4.94
C ILE A 151 -2.90 -21.63 4.01
N MET A 152 -4.13 -21.88 4.49
CA MET A 152 -5.19 -22.49 3.68
C MET A 152 -5.68 -21.57 2.56
N ALA A 153 -5.56 -20.26 2.72
CA ALA A 153 -5.99 -19.26 1.74
C ALA A 153 -4.95 -18.98 0.66
N VAL A 154 -3.71 -19.44 0.82
CA VAL A 154 -2.60 -19.14 -0.11
C VAL A 154 -1.93 -20.39 -0.70
N GLN A 155 -2.66 -21.50 -0.82
CA GLN A 155 -2.12 -22.75 -1.36
C GLN A 155 -1.59 -22.61 -2.80
N TRP A 156 -2.09 -21.63 -3.56
CA TRP A 156 -1.58 -21.36 -4.92
C TRP A 156 -0.15 -20.83 -4.94
N TYR A 157 0.42 -20.37 -3.80
CA TYR A 157 1.82 -19.93 -3.72
C TYR A 157 2.81 -21.05 -4.09
N GLU A 158 2.40 -22.31 -4.00
CA GLU A 158 3.18 -23.45 -4.49
C GLU A 158 3.48 -23.35 -6.00
N TYR A 159 2.55 -22.74 -6.78
CA TYR A 159 2.66 -22.64 -8.24
C TYR A 159 3.13 -21.25 -8.70
N THR A 160 2.74 -20.21 -8.02
CA THR A 160 2.95 -18.82 -8.47
C THR A 160 4.00 -18.07 -7.67
N GLY A 161 4.45 -18.65 -6.56
CA GLY A 161 5.26 -17.93 -5.58
C GLY A 161 4.45 -16.83 -4.88
N ILE A 162 5.17 -15.97 -4.14
CA ILE A 162 4.57 -14.93 -3.30
C ILE A 162 3.92 -13.79 -4.09
N PHE A 163 4.22 -13.66 -5.37
CA PHE A 163 3.70 -12.60 -6.25
C PHE A 163 2.43 -13.01 -7.02
N GLY A 164 1.93 -14.23 -6.86
CA GLY A 164 0.77 -14.77 -7.58
C GLY A 164 -0.55 -14.69 -6.88
#